data_9faf93186059c751e4decff0fbfebb2f
#
_entry.id   9faf93186059c751e4decff0fbfebb2f
#
_cell.length_a   1.000
_cell.length_b   1.000
_cell.length_c   1.000
_cell.angle_alpha   90.00
_cell.angle_beta   90.00
_cell.angle_gamma   90.00
#
_symmetry.space_group_name_H-M   'P 1'
#
loop_
_entity.id
_entity.type
_entity.pdbx_description
1 polymer ?
#
loop_
_entity_poly.entity_id
_entity_poly.type
_entity_poly.pdbx_seq_one_letter_code
_entity_poly.pdbx_strand_id
1 'polypeptide(L)'
;MATLTELTDRVEQVSDIYAQRCDIRRDQDWCAFKLQEEAGELVAEYLRGTGRGRVGDRDELTIRQALEDEAADLMAQLLLFCRANAIDLEAALQRKWFRYLAPTPES
;
A
#
# COMPACT_ATOMS: atom_id res chain seq x y z
N MET A 1 2.62 -15.04 -12.22
CA MET A 1 2.19 -14.13 -11.16
C MET A 1 3.39 -13.35 -10.62
N ALA A 2 3.27 -12.06 -10.43
CA ALA A 2 4.38 -11.23 -9.98
C ALA A 2 4.69 -11.49 -8.50
N THR A 3 5.99 -11.49 -8.17
CA THR A 3 6.44 -11.57 -6.77
C THR A 3 6.37 -10.19 -6.13
N LEU A 4 6.50 -10.13 -4.80
CA LEU A 4 6.57 -8.84 -4.10
C LEU A 4 7.78 -8.02 -4.57
N THR A 5 8.92 -8.69 -4.84
CA THR A 5 10.11 -8.00 -5.35
C THR A 5 9.84 -7.38 -6.72
N GLU A 6 9.21 -8.13 -7.62
CA GLU A 6 8.89 -7.60 -8.95
C GLU A 6 7.90 -6.43 -8.87
N LEU A 7 6.88 -6.55 -8.02
CA LEU A 7 5.92 -5.45 -7.80
C LEU A 7 6.64 -4.22 -7.21
N THR A 8 7.53 -4.42 -6.26
CA THR A 8 8.29 -3.33 -5.66
C THR A 8 9.18 -2.63 -6.69
N ASP A 9 9.85 -3.40 -7.55
CA ASP A 9 10.69 -2.83 -8.61
C ASP A 9 9.88 -1.92 -9.53
N ARG A 10 8.70 -2.35 -9.92
CA ARG A 10 7.83 -1.56 -10.81
C ARG A 10 7.27 -0.32 -10.11
N VAL A 11 6.87 -0.47 -8.85
CA VAL A 11 6.40 0.65 -8.04
C VAL A 11 7.50 1.69 -7.88
N GLU A 12 8.72 1.24 -7.61
CA GLU A 12 9.86 2.15 -7.47
C GLU A 12 10.13 2.93 -8.75
N GLN A 13 10.02 2.29 -9.90
CA GLN A 13 10.18 2.96 -11.19
C GLN A 13 9.16 4.11 -11.34
N VAL A 14 7.90 3.86 -11.01
CA VAL A 14 6.86 4.89 -11.07
C VAL A 14 7.15 6.00 -10.08
N SER A 15 7.53 5.65 -8.85
CA SER A 15 7.86 6.61 -7.81
C SER A 15 9.03 7.51 -8.21
N ASP A 16 10.05 6.94 -8.86
CA ASP A 16 11.19 7.70 -9.34
C ASP A 16 10.76 8.72 -10.41
N ILE A 17 9.91 8.31 -11.33
CA ILE A 17 9.38 9.20 -12.37
C ILE A 17 8.61 10.35 -11.72
N TYR A 18 7.75 10.04 -10.77
CA TYR A 18 6.93 11.03 -10.08
C TYR A 18 7.80 12.02 -9.30
N ALA A 19 8.81 11.52 -8.59
CA ALA A 19 9.70 12.37 -7.81
C ALA A 19 10.46 13.36 -8.70
N GLN A 20 10.90 12.91 -9.88
CA GLN A 20 11.56 13.79 -10.82
C GLN A 20 10.63 14.87 -11.37
N ARG A 21 9.40 14.48 -11.76
CA ARG A 21 8.43 15.43 -12.32
C ARG A 21 7.99 16.49 -11.32
N CYS A 22 7.87 16.12 -10.06
CA CYS A 22 7.35 16.99 -9.01
C CYS A 22 8.44 17.58 -8.13
N ASP A 23 9.70 17.29 -8.41
CA ASP A 23 10.86 17.75 -7.64
C ASP A 23 10.70 17.39 -6.15
N ILE A 24 10.32 16.14 -5.89
CA ILE A 24 10.10 15.66 -4.53
C ILE A 24 11.36 14.99 -4.01
N ARG A 25 11.78 15.40 -2.81
CA ARG A 25 12.88 14.77 -2.10
C ARG A 25 12.32 13.68 -1.18
N ARG A 26 12.64 12.43 -1.51
CA ARG A 26 12.12 11.26 -0.77
C ARG A 26 13.16 10.78 0.24
N ASP A 27 13.08 11.29 1.46
CA ASP A 27 13.84 10.75 2.57
C ASP A 27 13.07 9.64 3.27
N GLN A 28 13.61 9.07 4.35
CA GLN A 28 12.95 7.98 5.09
C GLN A 28 11.63 8.44 5.72
N ASP A 29 11.61 9.67 6.23
CA ASP A 29 10.39 10.22 6.83
C ASP A 29 9.30 10.41 5.81
N TRP A 30 9.65 10.80 4.57
CA TRP A 30 8.67 10.97 3.50
C TRP A 30 7.91 9.66 3.25
N CYS A 31 8.62 8.52 3.19
CA CYS A 31 7.98 7.22 2.97
C CYS A 31 7.03 6.86 4.12
N ALA A 32 7.42 7.15 5.37
CA ALA A 32 6.57 6.87 6.53
C ALA A 32 5.31 7.72 6.51
N PHE A 33 5.43 9.02 6.20
CA PHE A 33 4.29 9.93 6.15
C PHE A 33 3.34 9.59 5.00
N LYS A 34 3.87 9.20 3.83
CA LYS A 34 3.03 8.78 2.71
C LYS A 34 2.23 7.53 3.06
N LEU A 35 2.83 6.59 3.77
CA LEU A 35 2.14 5.38 4.20
C LEU A 35 0.93 5.73 5.08
N GLN A 36 1.10 6.63 6.04
CA GLN A 36 0.02 7.07 6.92
C GLN A 36 -1.05 7.84 6.13
N GLU A 37 -0.64 8.71 5.22
CA GLU A 37 -1.55 9.47 4.37
C GLU A 37 -2.44 8.56 3.54
N GLU A 38 -1.84 7.56 2.88
CA GLU A 38 -2.60 6.64 2.02
C GLU A 38 -3.53 5.74 2.85
N ALA A 39 -3.15 5.36 4.06
CA ALA A 39 -4.03 4.62 4.95
C ALA A 39 -5.28 5.45 5.30
N GLY A 40 -5.10 6.74 5.57
CA GLY A 40 -6.22 7.65 5.82
C GLY A 40 -7.12 7.84 4.61
N GLU A 41 -6.54 7.98 3.42
CA GLU A 41 -7.29 8.09 2.17
C GLU A 41 -8.14 6.84 1.91
N LEU A 42 -7.56 5.65 2.16
CA LEU A 42 -8.29 4.39 2.00
C LEU A 42 -9.51 4.34 2.92
N VAL A 43 -9.34 4.71 4.19
CA VAL A 43 -10.44 4.74 5.16
C VAL A 43 -11.51 5.75 4.72
N ALA A 44 -11.11 6.91 4.22
CA ALA A 44 -12.04 7.92 3.75
C ALA A 44 -12.90 7.40 2.59
N GLU A 45 -12.29 6.68 1.64
CA GLU A 45 -13.05 6.09 0.52
C GLU A 45 -13.95 4.96 0.99
N TYR A 46 -13.51 4.17 1.96
CA TYR A 46 -14.36 3.14 2.58
C TYR A 46 -15.62 3.76 3.23
N LEU A 47 -15.45 4.86 3.94
CA LEU A 47 -16.59 5.55 4.56
C LEU A 47 -17.56 6.08 3.52
N ARG A 48 -17.06 6.62 2.41
CA ARG A 48 -17.91 7.08 1.31
C ARG A 48 -18.70 5.93 0.70
N GLY A 49 -18.06 4.79 0.48
CA GLY A 49 -18.69 3.61 -0.08
C GLY A 49 -19.74 2.97 0.83
N THR A 50 -19.71 3.26 2.12
CA THR A 50 -20.67 2.75 3.10
C THR A 50 -21.67 3.81 3.55
N GLY A 51 -21.77 4.92 2.83
CA GLY A 51 -22.77 5.97 3.07
C GLY A 51 -22.45 6.89 4.24
N ARG A 52 -21.20 6.95 4.67
CA ARG A 52 -20.79 7.74 5.84
C ARG A 52 -19.86 8.91 5.49
N GLY A 53 -19.64 9.15 4.19
CA GLY A 53 -18.79 10.25 3.75
C GLY A 53 -19.44 11.00 2.60
N ARG A 54 -18.88 12.15 2.26
CA ARG A 54 -19.38 12.95 1.13
C ARG A 54 -18.90 12.34 -0.18
N VAL A 55 -19.84 12.10 -1.08
CA VAL A 55 -19.54 11.49 -2.38
C VAL A 55 -19.72 12.47 -3.55
N GLY A 56 -20.40 13.60 -3.34
CA GLY A 56 -20.70 14.54 -4.42
C GLY A 56 -21.57 13.88 -5.48
N ASP A 57 -21.22 14.09 -6.76
CA ASP A 57 -21.96 13.57 -7.89
C ASP A 57 -21.45 12.19 -8.36
N ARG A 58 -20.54 11.56 -7.60
CA ARG A 58 -19.96 10.28 -8.01
C ARG A 58 -20.97 9.14 -7.86
N ASP A 59 -20.99 8.25 -8.85
CA ASP A 59 -21.80 7.04 -8.79
C ASP A 59 -21.09 5.94 -8.00
N GLU A 60 -21.80 4.81 -7.79
CA GLU A 60 -21.27 3.69 -7.01
C GLU A 60 -20.02 3.08 -7.65
N LEU A 61 -19.98 2.99 -8.98
CA LEU A 61 -18.83 2.43 -9.69
C LEU A 61 -17.60 3.29 -9.49
N THR A 62 -17.72 4.60 -9.61
CA THR A 62 -16.62 5.54 -9.39
C THR A 62 -16.12 5.49 -7.96
N ILE A 63 -17.03 5.41 -6.97
CA ILE A 63 -16.65 5.29 -5.57
C ILE A 63 -15.91 3.97 -5.31
N ARG A 64 -16.37 2.88 -5.91
CA ARG A 64 -15.72 1.57 -5.78
C ARG A 64 -14.31 1.59 -6.37
N GLN A 65 -14.16 2.20 -7.54
CA GLN A 65 -12.85 2.32 -8.18
C GLN A 65 -11.90 3.18 -7.35
N ALA A 66 -12.40 4.26 -6.75
CA ALA A 66 -11.60 5.10 -5.86
C ALA A 66 -11.10 4.31 -4.65
N LEU A 67 -11.93 3.43 -4.09
CA LEU A 67 -11.52 2.55 -2.99
C LEU A 67 -10.39 1.62 -3.42
N GLU A 68 -10.53 1.01 -4.59
CA GLU A 68 -9.50 0.12 -5.13
C GLU A 68 -8.19 0.86 -5.39
N ASP A 69 -8.27 2.07 -5.93
CA ASP A 69 -7.09 2.88 -6.21
C ASP A 69 -6.35 3.25 -4.93
N GLU A 70 -7.08 3.60 -3.86
CA GLU A 70 -6.46 3.93 -2.58
C GLU A 70 -5.83 2.69 -1.93
N ALA A 71 -6.41 1.51 -2.12
CA ALA A 71 -5.79 0.27 -1.66
C ALA A 71 -4.47 0.03 -2.41
N ALA A 72 -4.44 0.30 -3.72
CA ALA A 72 -3.23 0.18 -4.52
C ALA A 72 -2.16 1.18 -4.06
N ASP A 73 -2.56 2.42 -3.80
CA ASP A 73 -1.65 3.46 -3.30
C ASP A 73 -1.04 3.06 -1.95
N LEU A 74 -1.87 2.54 -1.05
CA LEU A 74 -1.39 2.10 0.27
C LEU A 74 -0.37 0.97 0.13
N MET A 75 -0.67 -0.03 -0.70
CA MET A 75 0.28 -1.13 -0.91
C MET A 75 1.57 -0.63 -1.55
N ALA A 76 1.48 0.26 -2.54
CA ALA A 76 2.66 0.81 -3.18
C ALA A 76 3.57 1.52 -2.16
N GLN A 77 2.99 2.35 -1.30
CA GLN A 77 3.76 3.05 -0.27
C GLN A 77 4.33 2.09 0.77
N LEU A 78 3.60 1.02 1.11
CA LEU A 78 4.11 0.01 2.01
C LEU A 78 5.33 -0.72 1.43
N LEU A 79 5.28 -1.08 0.15
CA LEU A 79 6.40 -1.72 -0.54
C LEU A 79 7.63 -0.81 -0.57
N LEU A 80 7.42 0.48 -0.84
CA LEU A 80 8.51 1.47 -0.84
C LEU A 80 9.10 1.64 0.56
N PHE A 81 8.25 1.72 1.56
CA PHE A 81 8.67 1.82 2.96
C PHE A 81 9.52 0.61 3.37
N CYS A 82 9.07 -0.59 3.02
CA CYS A 82 9.82 -1.80 3.34
C CYS A 82 11.19 -1.81 2.67
N ARG A 83 11.26 -1.41 1.39
CA ARG A 83 12.55 -1.34 0.69
C ARG A 83 13.46 -0.30 1.31
N ALA A 84 12.95 0.86 1.66
CA ALA A 84 13.73 1.94 2.28
C ALA A 84 14.30 1.53 3.64
N ASN A 85 13.64 0.63 4.33
CA ASN A 85 14.04 0.16 5.66
C ASN A 85 14.64 -1.25 5.66
N ALA A 86 14.96 -1.78 4.50
CA ALA A 86 15.54 -3.12 4.32
C ALA A 86 14.69 -4.22 4.98
N ILE A 87 13.37 -4.10 4.87
CA ILE A 87 12.44 -5.10 5.40
C ILE A 87 12.09 -6.09 4.29
N ASP A 88 12.37 -7.37 4.54
CA ASP A 88 11.87 -8.46 3.68
C ASP A 88 10.45 -8.79 4.15
N LEU A 89 9.46 -8.21 3.48
CA LEU A 89 8.07 -8.33 3.90
C LEU A 89 7.56 -9.76 3.79
N GLU A 90 7.97 -10.50 2.75
CA GLU A 90 7.57 -11.89 2.59
C GLU A 90 8.09 -12.75 3.74
N ALA A 91 9.35 -12.60 4.10
CA ALA A 91 9.93 -13.33 5.24
C ALA A 91 9.24 -12.96 6.55
N ALA A 92 8.91 -11.68 6.72
CA ALA A 92 8.19 -11.23 7.91
C ALA A 92 6.77 -11.82 7.97
N LEU A 93 6.07 -11.92 6.84
CA LEU A 93 4.76 -12.57 6.78
C LEU A 93 4.86 -14.04 7.16
N GLN A 94 5.85 -14.75 6.62
CA GLN A 94 6.05 -16.16 6.94
C GLN A 94 6.31 -16.36 8.43
N ARG A 95 7.19 -15.55 9.01
CA ARG A 95 7.54 -15.66 10.42
C ARG A 95 6.38 -15.32 11.34
N LYS A 96 5.65 -14.24 11.03
CA LYS A 96 4.63 -13.70 11.94
C LYS A 96 3.25 -14.32 11.74
N TRP A 97 2.89 -14.63 10.50
CA TRP A 97 1.53 -15.03 10.15
C TRP A 97 1.43 -16.46 9.66
N PHE A 98 2.28 -16.84 8.70
CA PHE A 98 2.11 -18.11 8.00
C PHE A 98 2.54 -19.30 8.85
N ARG A 99 3.25 -19.08 9.94
CA ARG A 99 3.56 -20.14 10.91
C ARG A 99 2.30 -20.81 11.46
N TYR A 100 1.18 -20.08 11.49
CA TYR A 100 -0.09 -20.62 11.97
C TYR A 100 -0.77 -21.54 10.96
N LEU A 101 -0.31 -21.54 9.72
CA LEU A 101 -0.80 -22.46 8.69
C LEU A 101 -0.07 -23.78 8.71
N ALA A 102 1.10 -23.84 9.32
CA ALA A 102 1.87 -25.07 9.40
C ALA A 102 1.18 -26.05 10.35
N PRO A 103 1.23 -27.35 10.05
CA PRO A 103 0.74 -28.36 11.01
C PRO A 103 1.46 -28.19 12.34
N THR A 104 0.73 -28.37 13.44
CA THR A 104 1.36 -28.33 14.77
C THR A 104 2.46 -29.39 14.81
N PRO A 105 3.70 -29.01 15.14
CA PRO A 105 4.74 -30.02 15.21
C PRO A 105 4.36 -31.09 16.23
N GLU A 106 4.48 -32.35 15.83
CA GLU A 106 4.32 -33.42 16.77
C GLU A 106 5.53 -33.37 17.71
N SER A 107 5.24 -33.06 18.93
CA SER A 107 6.28 -33.00 19.94
C SER A 107 6.70 -34.38 20.38
#